data_0fb425beacf8c065f97c567c9bc249ff
#
_entry.id   0fb425beacf8c065f97c567c9bc249ff
#
_cell.length_a   1.000
_cell.length_b   1.000
_cell.length_c   1.000
_cell.angle_alpha   90.00
_cell.angle_beta   90.00
_cell.angle_gamma   90.00
#
_symmetry.space_group_name_H-M   'P 1'
#
loop_
_entity.id
_entity.type
_entity.pdbx_description
1 polymer ?
#
loop_
_entity_poly.entity_id
_entity_poly.type
_entity_poly.pdbx_seq_one_letter_code
_entity_poly.pdbx_strand_id
1 'polypeptide(L)'
;MRMAAYCRVSTEKEEQLSSLENQREFFEQYADKEGDTLVKIYADEGISGKSMNKREAFTQLLEDSQTGAFDYVAVKDISRFARNTSDFLYGIRTLRSNGVDVRFLSNNQTVIGESEFVLTVFAALAQEESSNLSKRVIFGKRQNAKKGRVPNVVYGYNKIDTYTLEI
;
A
#
# COMPACT_ATOMS: atom_id res chain seq x y z
N MET A 1 12.49 10.66 -20.70
CA MET A 1 13.10 10.11 -19.46
C MET A 1 12.95 8.59 -19.45
N ARG A 2 13.72 7.87 -18.64
CA ARG A 2 13.60 6.42 -18.46
C ARG A 2 12.62 6.14 -17.34
N MET A 3 11.54 5.45 -17.63
CA MET A 3 10.46 5.14 -16.70
C MET A 3 10.52 3.68 -16.28
N ALA A 4 10.47 3.40 -14.98
CA ALA A 4 10.05 2.11 -14.44
C ALA A 4 8.57 2.18 -14.03
N ALA A 5 7.87 1.06 -14.06
CA ALA A 5 6.50 0.98 -13.55
C ALA A 5 6.43 0.00 -12.39
N TYR A 6 5.62 0.32 -11.39
CA TYR A 6 5.31 -0.60 -10.30
C TYR A 6 3.81 -0.85 -10.19
N CYS A 7 3.44 -2.11 -10.12
CA CYS A 7 2.05 -2.51 -9.99
C CYS A 7 1.85 -3.67 -9.02
N ARG A 8 0.60 -3.88 -8.61
CA ARG A 8 0.18 -5.00 -7.80
C ARG A 8 -1.02 -5.67 -8.46
N VAL A 9 -0.89 -6.96 -8.78
CA VAL A 9 -1.88 -7.75 -9.51
C VAL A 9 -2.63 -8.71 -8.60
N SER A 10 -3.78 -9.21 -9.05
CA SER A 10 -4.59 -10.21 -8.35
C SER A 10 -3.84 -11.55 -8.21
N THR A 11 -4.24 -12.38 -7.23
CA THR A 11 -3.67 -13.73 -7.02
C THR A 11 -4.36 -14.83 -7.83
N GLU A 12 -5.48 -14.53 -8.48
CA GLU A 12 -6.17 -15.50 -9.35
C GLU A 12 -5.47 -15.55 -10.71
N LYS A 13 -4.97 -16.73 -11.10
CA LYS A 13 -4.04 -16.90 -12.24
C LYS A 13 -4.56 -16.32 -13.57
N GLU A 14 -5.84 -16.52 -13.90
CA GLU A 14 -6.42 -15.99 -15.15
C GLU A 14 -6.62 -14.48 -15.08
N GLU A 15 -7.11 -13.96 -13.97
CA GLU A 15 -7.23 -12.52 -13.73
C GLU A 15 -5.86 -11.84 -13.61
N GLN A 16 -4.83 -12.55 -13.13
CA GLN A 16 -3.47 -12.05 -13.00
C GLN A 16 -2.84 -11.79 -14.37
N LEU A 17 -2.93 -12.71 -15.31
CA LEU A 17 -2.37 -12.56 -16.67
C LEU A 17 -3.05 -11.43 -17.43
N SER A 18 -4.37 -11.40 -17.50
CA SER A 18 -5.12 -10.32 -18.16
C SER A 18 -4.91 -8.97 -17.48
N SER A 19 -4.82 -8.94 -16.14
CA SER A 19 -4.54 -7.71 -15.39
C SER A 19 -3.11 -7.20 -15.61
N LEU A 20 -2.12 -8.10 -15.77
CA LEU A 20 -0.73 -7.72 -16.03
C LEU A 20 -0.58 -7.16 -17.45
N GLU A 21 -1.19 -7.80 -18.45
CA GLU A 21 -1.19 -7.31 -19.84
C GLU A 21 -1.86 -5.94 -19.95
N ASN A 22 -3.04 -5.75 -19.38
CA ASN A 22 -3.73 -4.47 -19.35
C ASN A 22 -2.92 -3.37 -18.64
N GLN A 23 -2.20 -3.71 -17.57
CA GLN A 23 -1.35 -2.75 -16.88
C GLN A 23 -0.09 -2.43 -17.69
N ARG A 24 0.46 -3.42 -18.39
CA ARG A 24 1.58 -3.21 -19.30
C ARG A 24 1.21 -2.23 -20.42
N GLU A 25 0.11 -2.50 -21.12
CA GLU A 25 -0.41 -1.60 -22.16
C GLU A 25 -0.65 -0.19 -21.63
N PHE A 26 -1.23 -0.07 -20.44
CA PHE A 26 -1.46 1.23 -19.79
C PHE A 26 -0.15 2.00 -19.57
N PHE A 27 0.90 1.37 -19.06
CA PHE A 27 2.17 2.03 -18.81
C PHE A 27 2.93 2.31 -20.11
N GLU A 28 2.84 1.45 -21.12
CA GLU A 28 3.40 1.68 -22.46
C GLU A 28 2.76 2.91 -23.12
N GLN A 29 1.41 2.97 -23.13
CA GLN A 29 0.68 4.14 -23.66
C GLN A 29 0.99 5.43 -22.90
N TYR A 30 1.17 5.34 -21.57
CA TYR A 30 1.55 6.50 -20.77
C TYR A 30 2.97 6.97 -21.12
N ALA A 31 3.93 6.06 -21.23
CA ALA A 31 5.30 6.39 -21.62
C ALA A 31 5.36 7.04 -23.00
N ASP A 32 4.66 6.47 -23.98
CA ASP A 32 4.59 7.01 -25.34
C ASP A 32 4.00 8.42 -25.35
N LYS A 33 2.92 8.66 -24.60
CA LYS A 33 2.29 9.98 -24.48
C LYS A 33 3.23 11.04 -23.89
N GLU A 34 4.02 10.67 -22.89
CA GLU A 34 4.99 11.58 -22.24
C GLU A 34 6.32 11.70 -23.04
N GLY A 35 6.52 10.90 -24.09
CA GLY A 35 7.77 10.82 -24.82
C GLY A 35 8.90 10.15 -24.00
N ASP A 36 8.53 9.28 -23.10
CA ASP A 36 9.43 8.56 -22.20
C ASP A 36 9.65 7.11 -22.65
N THR A 37 10.68 6.45 -22.11
CA THR A 37 10.98 5.04 -22.42
C THR A 37 10.65 4.18 -21.22
N LEU A 38 9.72 3.22 -21.37
CA LEU A 38 9.44 2.21 -20.35
C LEU A 38 10.56 1.18 -20.29
N VAL A 39 11.35 1.17 -19.22
CA VAL A 39 12.50 0.29 -19.04
C VAL A 39 12.10 -1.06 -18.47
N LYS A 40 11.29 -1.08 -17.42
CA LYS A 40 10.90 -2.30 -16.70
C LYS A 40 9.60 -2.11 -15.94
N ILE A 41 8.83 -3.20 -15.84
CA ILE A 41 7.63 -3.28 -14.98
C ILE A 41 7.93 -4.24 -13.84
N TYR A 42 7.71 -3.77 -12.62
CA TYR A 42 7.81 -4.55 -11.38
C TYR A 42 6.39 -4.87 -10.90
N ALA A 43 6.07 -6.16 -10.79
CA ALA A 43 4.72 -6.59 -10.44
C ALA A 43 4.76 -7.54 -9.24
N ASP A 44 4.15 -7.12 -8.13
CA ASP A 44 3.92 -7.98 -6.98
C ASP A 44 2.51 -8.55 -6.99
N GLU A 45 2.36 -9.80 -6.52
CA GLU A 45 1.06 -10.41 -6.32
C GLU A 45 0.30 -9.75 -5.16
N GLY A 46 -0.97 -9.45 -5.38
CA GLY A 46 -1.89 -9.00 -4.34
C GLY A 46 -2.17 -10.14 -3.34
N ILE A 47 -2.30 -9.86 -2.07
CA ILE A 47 -2.51 -10.88 -1.05
C ILE A 47 -3.96 -11.39 -1.10
N SER A 48 -4.16 -12.69 -1.24
CA SER A 48 -5.26 -13.40 -0.61
C SER A 48 -4.85 -13.73 0.83
N GLY A 49 -5.73 -13.46 1.80
CA GLY A 49 -5.48 -13.34 3.25
C GLY A 49 -4.70 -14.43 4.02
N LYS A 50 -3.85 -15.22 3.41
CA LYS A 50 -3.09 -16.31 4.03
C LYS A 50 -1.59 -16.34 3.76
N SER A 51 -1.06 -15.48 2.90
CA SER A 51 0.37 -15.48 2.60
C SER A 51 0.96 -14.10 2.90
N MET A 52 1.92 -14.02 3.81
CA MET A 52 2.85 -12.90 3.95
C MET A 52 3.80 -12.93 2.74
N ASN A 53 3.26 -12.69 1.53
CA ASN A 53 4.09 -12.61 0.35
C ASN A 53 5.07 -11.45 0.49
N LYS A 54 6.33 -11.79 0.44
CA LYS A 54 7.44 -10.87 0.30
C LYS A 54 7.16 -10.02 -0.94
N ARG A 55 7.27 -8.72 -0.82
CA ARG A 55 7.20 -7.78 -1.95
C ARG A 55 8.53 -7.85 -2.73
N GLU A 56 8.76 -8.99 -3.40
CA GLU A 56 10.02 -9.25 -4.08
C GLU A 56 10.26 -8.27 -5.22
N ALA A 57 9.21 -7.97 -6.00
CA ALA A 57 9.32 -6.99 -7.08
C ALA A 57 9.53 -5.57 -6.55
N PHE A 58 8.93 -5.19 -5.44
CA PHE A 58 9.19 -3.89 -4.80
C PHE A 58 10.61 -3.80 -4.26
N THR A 59 11.12 -4.86 -3.64
CA THR A 59 12.50 -4.91 -3.16
C THR A 59 13.46 -4.79 -4.33
N GLN A 60 13.24 -5.53 -5.41
CA GLN A 60 14.03 -5.44 -6.63
C GLN A 60 13.99 -4.04 -7.28
N LEU A 61 12.82 -3.38 -7.26
CA LEU A 61 12.68 -1.99 -7.72
C LEU A 61 13.61 -1.05 -6.93
N LEU A 62 13.64 -1.19 -5.59
CA LEU A 62 14.48 -0.36 -4.74
C LEU A 62 15.98 -0.65 -4.95
N GLU A 63 16.36 -1.91 -5.17
CA GLU A 63 17.74 -2.31 -5.50
C GLU A 63 18.16 -1.77 -6.87
N ASP A 64 17.34 -1.96 -7.90
CA ASP A 64 17.61 -1.49 -9.26
C ASP A 64 17.69 0.05 -9.32
N SER A 65 16.98 0.76 -8.45
CA SER A 65 17.05 2.24 -8.37
C SER A 65 18.45 2.75 -8.01
N GLN A 66 19.27 1.96 -7.32
CA GLN A 66 20.64 2.33 -6.96
C GLN A 66 21.58 2.32 -8.17
N THR A 67 21.22 1.58 -9.21
CA THR A 67 22.06 1.45 -10.41
C THR A 67 21.86 2.58 -11.41
N GLY A 68 20.90 3.49 -11.17
CA GLY A 68 20.54 4.54 -12.11
C GLY A 68 19.88 4.00 -13.39
N ALA A 69 19.23 2.84 -13.33
CA ALA A 69 18.58 2.20 -14.49
C ALA A 69 17.40 3.00 -15.04
N PHE A 70 16.73 3.79 -14.20
CA PHE A 70 15.57 4.62 -14.54
C PHE A 70 15.59 5.93 -13.76
N ASP A 71 14.87 6.92 -14.28
CA ASP A 71 14.85 8.29 -13.73
C ASP A 71 13.65 8.50 -12.81
N TYR A 72 12.54 7.77 -13.05
CA TYR A 72 11.37 7.81 -12.19
C TYR A 72 10.58 6.49 -12.23
N VAL A 73 9.74 6.32 -11.20
CA VAL A 73 8.80 5.20 -11.08
C VAL A 73 7.37 5.70 -11.26
N ALA A 74 6.65 5.12 -12.23
CA ALA A 74 5.22 5.36 -12.42
C ALA A 74 4.41 4.31 -11.65
N VAL A 75 3.41 4.76 -10.89
CA VAL A 75 2.49 3.92 -10.13
C VAL A 75 1.07 4.40 -10.39
N LYS A 76 0.12 3.49 -10.57
CA LYS A 76 -1.25 3.89 -10.88
C LYS A 76 -1.86 4.74 -9.76
N ASP A 77 -1.76 4.27 -8.52
CA ASP A 77 -2.24 4.97 -7.33
C ASP A 77 -1.42 4.61 -6.08
N ILE A 78 -1.58 5.40 -5.02
CA ILE A 78 -0.83 5.25 -3.75
C ILE A 78 -1.09 3.90 -3.10
N SER A 79 -2.31 3.38 -3.17
CA SER A 79 -2.69 2.10 -2.57
C SER A 79 -1.97 0.91 -3.21
N ARG A 80 -1.51 1.08 -4.45
CA ARG A 80 -0.70 0.09 -5.16
C ARG A 80 0.76 0.16 -4.75
N PHE A 81 1.26 1.36 -4.44
CA PHE A 81 2.65 1.56 -4.03
C PHE A 81 2.92 1.03 -2.62
N ALA A 82 2.05 1.32 -1.66
CA ALA A 82 2.27 0.96 -0.26
C ALA A 82 1.02 0.35 0.40
N ARG A 83 1.25 -0.50 1.41
CA ARG A 83 0.20 -1.13 2.23
C ARG A 83 -0.11 -0.33 3.49
N ASN A 84 0.85 0.43 3.94
CA ASN A 84 0.79 1.27 5.14
C ASN A 84 1.75 2.46 4.99
N THR A 85 1.65 3.39 5.92
CA THR A 85 2.45 4.61 5.93
C THR A 85 3.95 4.35 6.05
N SER A 86 4.37 3.33 6.81
CA SER A 86 5.80 3.00 6.98
C SER A 86 6.42 2.50 5.68
N ASP A 87 5.73 1.60 4.96
CA ASP A 87 6.18 1.11 3.65
C ASP A 87 6.24 2.24 2.62
N PHE A 88 5.26 3.15 2.65
CA PHE A 88 5.23 4.32 1.78
C PHE A 88 6.46 5.20 2.00
N LEU A 89 6.71 5.58 3.25
CA LEU A 89 7.85 6.42 3.63
C LEU A 89 9.17 5.78 3.25
N TYR A 90 9.33 4.51 3.58
CA TYR A 90 10.54 3.77 3.28
C TYR A 90 10.81 3.76 1.77
N GLY A 91 9.80 3.41 0.96
CA GLY A 91 9.93 3.37 -0.49
C GLY A 91 10.25 4.74 -1.10
N ILE A 92 9.50 5.78 -0.72
CA ILE A 92 9.73 7.15 -1.23
C ILE A 92 11.13 7.67 -0.84
N ARG A 93 11.54 7.50 0.42
CA ARG A 93 12.86 7.96 0.89
C ARG A 93 13.99 7.24 0.17
N THR A 94 13.89 5.92 -0.01
CA THR A 94 14.90 5.12 -0.70
C THR A 94 15.02 5.53 -2.17
N LEU A 95 13.90 5.63 -2.89
CA LEU A 95 13.92 6.05 -4.30
C LEU A 95 14.52 7.45 -4.46
N ARG A 96 14.11 8.40 -3.61
CA ARG A 96 14.64 9.77 -3.66
C ARG A 96 16.11 9.85 -3.30
N SER A 97 16.58 9.10 -2.32
CA SER A 97 18.03 9.07 -2.00
C SER A 97 18.88 8.56 -3.15
N ASN A 98 18.27 7.76 -4.04
CA ASN A 98 18.90 7.27 -5.28
C ASN A 98 18.65 8.20 -6.49
N GLY A 99 18.03 9.38 -6.30
CA GLY A 99 17.75 10.33 -7.36
C GLY A 99 16.58 9.94 -8.27
N VAL A 100 15.71 9.02 -7.82
CA VAL A 100 14.55 8.53 -8.57
C VAL A 100 13.27 9.16 -8.05
N ASP A 101 12.50 9.80 -8.96
CA ASP A 101 11.19 10.36 -8.64
C ASP A 101 10.08 9.29 -8.62
N VAL A 102 8.94 9.60 -7.99
CA VAL A 102 7.74 8.74 -8.04
C VAL A 102 6.54 9.55 -8.52
N ARG A 103 5.84 9.04 -9.55
CA ARG A 103 4.64 9.64 -10.15
C ARG A 103 3.42 8.76 -9.93
N PHE A 104 2.38 9.31 -9.30
CA PHE A 104 1.07 8.65 -9.12
C PHE A 104 0.11 9.12 -10.21
N LEU A 105 -0.20 8.24 -11.16
CA LEU A 105 -0.87 8.59 -12.42
C LEU A 105 -2.36 8.91 -12.26
N SER A 106 -3.07 8.28 -11.30
CA SER A 106 -4.49 8.52 -11.07
C SER A 106 -4.81 9.96 -10.61
N ASN A 107 -3.85 10.62 -9.97
CA ASN A 107 -4.01 11.97 -9.42
C ASN A 107 -3.16 13.01 -10.15
N ASN A 108 -2.44 12.62 -11.20
CA ASN A 108 -1.45 13.45 -11.89
C ASN A 108 -0.45 14.13 -10.93
N GLN A 109 -0.06 13.42 -9.89
CA GLN A 109 0.75 13.93 -8.79
C GLN A 109 2.15 13.31 -8.83
N THR A 110 3.15 14.17 -8.84
CA THR A 110 4.56 13.77 -8.75
C THR A 110 5.06 14.08 -7.35
N VAL A 111 5.66 13.11 -6.69
CA VAL A 111 6.33 13.32 -5.40
C VAL A 111 7.73 13.86 -5.66
N ILE A 112 7.80 15.13 -5.99
CA ILE A 112 9.05 15.89 -6.10
C ILE A 112 9.16 16.77 -4.86
N GLY A 113 10.19 16.54 -4.06
CA GLY A 113 10.49 17.40 -2.91
C GLY A 113 9.69 17.08 -1.63
N GLU A 114 9.92 17.86 -0.57
CA GLU A 114 9.13 17.88 0.67
C GLU A 114 7.83 18.67 0.43
N SER A 115 7.00 18.17 -0.47
CA SER A 115 5.80 18.91 -0.82
C SER A 115 4.69 18.67 0.20
N GLU A 116 3.84 19.65 0.38
CA GLU A 116 2.56 19.63 1.10
C GLU A 116 1.72 18.39 0.74
N PHE A 117 1.90 17.85 -0.46
CA PHE A 117 1.33 16.60 -0.92
C PHE A 117 1.77 15.37 -0.12
N VAL A 118 3.06 15.23 0.21
CA VAL A 118 3.58 14.12 1.03
C VAL A 118 2.92 14.16 2.41
N LEU A 119 2.78 15.35 3.00
CA LEU A 119 2.08 15.53 4.28
C LEU A 119 0.59 15.19 4.17
N THR A 120 -0.06 15.57 3.08
CA THR A 120 -1.49 15.26 2.83
C THR A 120 -1.71 13.75 2.66
N VAL A 121 -0.83 13.06 1.94
CA VAL A 121 -0.86 11.59 1.81
C VAL A 121 -0.64 10.92 3.16
N PHE A 122 0.26 11.43 3.99
CA PHE A 122 0.46 10.90 5.34
C PHE A 122 -0.78 11.07 6.21
N ALA A 123 -1.40 12.23 6.17
CA ALA A 123 -2.62 12.48 6.91
C ALA A 123 -3.75 11.54 6.45
N ALA A 124 -3.92 11.34 5.14
CA ALA A 124 -4.91 10.44 4.58
C ALA A 124 -4.67 8.97 4.96
N LEU A 125 -3.43 8.48 4.85
CA LEU A 125 -3.07 7.11 5.23
C LEU A 125 -3.21 6.88 6.74
N ALA A 126 -2.78 7.82 7.58
CA ALA A 126 -2.94 7.75 9.02
C ALA A 126 -4.43 7.72 9.43
N GLN A 127 -5.27 8.48 8.73
CA GLN A 127 -6.71 8.49 8.96
C GLN A 127 -7.37 7.17 8.52
N GLU A 128 -6.94 6.59 7.41
CA GLU A 128 -7.42 5.28 6.95
C GLU A 128 -7.01 4.16 7.90
N GLU A 129 -5.77 4.12 8.39
CA GLU A 129 -5.32 3.17 9.42
C GLU A 129 -6.15 3.28 10.71
N SER A 130 -6.40 4.51 11.19
CA SER A 130 -7.23 4.77 12.37
C SER A 130 -8.67 4.28 12.16
N SER A 131 -9.26 4.55 10.99
CA SER A 131 -10.60 4.07 10.63
C SER A 131 -10.68 2.55 10.59
N ASN A 132 -9.70 1.89 9.97
CA ASN A 132 -9.63 0.44 9.87
C ASN A 132 -9.41 -0.23 11.25
N LEU A 133 -8.58 0.37 12.10
CA LEU A 133 -8.40 -0.07 13.49
C LEU A 133 -9.72 0.03 14.26
N SER A 134 -10.42 1.16 14.17
CA SER A 134 -11.73 1.35 14.79
C SER A 134 -12.75 0.31 14.36
N LYS A 135 -12.83 0.03 13.05
CA LYS A 135 -13.74 -1.02 12.51
C LYS A 135 -13.39 -2.41 13.07
N ARG A 136 -12.10 -2.77 13.16
CA ARG A 136 -11.63 -4.04 13.72
C ARG A 136 -11.97 -4.15 15.20
N VAL A 137 -11.76 -3.09 15.98
CA VAL A 137 -12.09 -3.03 17.41
C VAL A 137 -13.60 -3.18 17.63
N ILE A 138 -14.43 -2.46 16.88
CA ILE A 138 -15.89 -2.54 16.94
C ILE A 138 -16.35 -3.95 16.56
N PHE A 139 -15.80 -4.53 15.49
CA PHE A 139 -16.11 -5.90 15.09
C PHE A 139 -15.75 -6.90 16.18
N GLY A 140 -14.54 -6.80 16.74
CA GLY A 140 -14.10 -7.67 17.85
C GLY A 140 -14.99 -7.54 19.09
N LYS A 141 -15.37 -6.31 19.48
CA LYS A 141 -16.32 -6.07 20.59
C LYS A 141 -17.69 -6.70 20.32
N ARG A 142 -18.24 -6.53 19.10
CA ARG A 142 -19.52 -7.14 18.71
C ARG A 142 -19.47 -8.68 18.75
N GLN A 143 -18.38 -9.29 18.28
CA GLN A 143 -18.20 -10.73 18.34
C GLN A 143 -18.09 -11.25 19.78
N ASN A 144 -17.35 -10.53 20.64
CA ASN A 144 -17.25 -10.88 22.05
C ASN A 144 -18.60 -10.75 22.77
N ALA A 145 -19.35 -9.69 22.51
CA ALA A 145 -20.69 -9.51 23.07
C ALA A 145 -21.65 -10.62 22.63
N LYS A 146 -21.62 -11.04 21.36
CA LYS A 146 -22.44 -12.18 20.87
C LYS A 146 -22.08 -13.50 21.56
N LYS A 147 -20.85 -13.66 22.02
CA LYS A 147 -20.37 -14.84 22.76
C LYS A 147 -20.60 -14.70 24.28
N GLY A 148 -21.27 -13.65 24.76
CA GLY A 148 -21.48 -13.37 26.16
C GLY A 148 -20.23 -12.99 26.96
N ARG A 149 -19.13 -12.61 26.25
CA ARG A 149 -17.88 -12.21 26.92
C ARG A 149 -17.98 -10.81 27.52
N VAL A 150 -17.62 -10.70 28.78
CA VAL A 150 -17.66 -9.46 29.54
C VAL A 150 -16.44 -8.59 29.21
N PRO A 151 -16.61 -7.25 29.01
CA PRO A 151 -15.49 -6.32 28.88
C PRO A 151 -14.55 -6.36 30.08
N ASN A 152 -13.27 -5.91 29.88
CA ASN A 152 -12.30 -5.90 30.98
C ASN A 152 -12.63 -4.91 32.10
N VAL A 153 -13.36 -3.84 31.79
CA VAL A 153 -13.78 -2.83 32.77
C VAL A 153 -15.26 -2.58 32.57
N VAL A 154 -16.06 -2.82 33.60
CA VAL A 154 -17.47 -2.44 33.70
C VAL A 154 -17.61 -1.63 34.98
N TYR A 155 -18.07 -0.39 34.88
CA TYR A 155 -18.20 0.50 36.03
C TYR A 155 -19.19 -0.07 37.01
N GLY A 156 -18.81 -0.12 38.29
CA GLY A 156 -19.64 -0.65 39.38
C GLY A 156 -19.64 -2.18 39.51
N TYR A 157 -18.81 -2.90 38.73
CA TYR A 157 -18.72 -4.36 38.80
C TYR A 157 -17.29 -4.83 38.85
N ASN A 158 -17.08 -5.92 39.60
CA ASN A 158 -15.81 -6.66 39.59
C ASN A 158 -15.89 -7.82 38.60
N LYS A 159 -14.93 -7.92 37.73
CA LYS A 159 -14.86 -9.03 36.79
C LYS A 159 -14.20 -10.22 37.45
N ILE A 160 -14.93 -11.31 37.62
CA ILE A 160 -14.42 -12.57 38.18
C ILE A 160 -13.76 -13.38 37.09
N ASP A 161 -14.42 -13.56 35.95
CA ASP A 161 -13.89 -14.30 34.81
C ASP A 161 -14.31 -13.68 33.45
N THR A 162 -14.13 -14.42 32.37
CA THR A 162 -14.45 -13.95 31.01
C THR A 162 -15.96 -13.70 30.78
N TYR A 163 -16.82 -14.30 31.61
CA TYR A 163 -18.27 -14.30 31.41
C TYR A 163 -19.05 -13.78 32.64
N THR A 164 -18.38 -13.60 33.79
CA THR A 164 -19.05 -13.34 35.08
C THR A 164 -18.62 -11.99 35.66
N LEU A 165 -19.63 -11.23 36.14
CA LEU A 165 -19.45 -9.99 36.87
C LEU A 165 -20.08 -10.14 38.26
N GLU A 166 -19.50 -9.47 39.27
CA GLU A 166 -20.00 -9.32 40.64
C GLU A 166 -20.11 -7.83 40.96
N ILE A 167 -21.12 -7.46 41.77
CA ILE A 167 -21.32 -6.08 42.25
C ILE A 167 -20.39 -5.78 43.40
#